data_bcc23dbe7fa2e6ffe61ee88e73833c8e
#
_entry.id   bcc23dbe7fa2e6ffe61ee88e73833c8e
#
_cell.length_a   1.000
_cell.length_b   1.000
_cell.length_c   1.000
_cell.angle_alpha   90.00
_cell.angle_beta   90.00
_cell.angle_gamma   90.00
#
_symmetry.space_group_name_H-M   'P 1'
#
loop_
_entity.id
_entity.type
_entity.pdbx_description
1 polymer ?
#
loop_
_entity_poly.entity_id
_entity_poly.type
_entity_poly.pdbx_seq_one_letter_code
_entity_poly.pdbx_strand_id
1 'polypeptide(L)'
;MIISLFNEYWLHVGFFWALTIACWLLSGGLEKRNGFPWRVCFSVAAFHIMGYFGMPWLTRINIQLIQWTGLPGWNGYMLVWIEHLAFVFGLLLICFEGKMSRNWFCLAAGYSLESMSYGLQEILWWATGITIADHQWMRSLAYVVCYLAAYWLIVRKVTQNIRYLDSKRTILVSMMNLFLILFIGTALESYLTEAGWLLGFFRASYCVVSMFILFGLSDINKKEAELITIRQMQDKQAEHYQIAKDMMGVLNLRLRDLKYYALKSKNEKNLNELIANIKLYDAQIQTGNRALDVILTEENLKCYQKDVRLSCMADGKAIAFMEETDIYILFGNMLDNALEAVLKLPEKDKQNITLTVIRQGCYVKVHCENYVNQLPELQDGLPMTSKADKQIHGFGVKSIRLLAEKYAGMISIMPTEDTFSIDLVFPVGQYDADHPKKTETV
;
A
#
# COMPACT_ATOMS: atom_id res chain seq x y z
N MET A 1 46.19 -20.70 -15.26
CA MET A 1 45.99 -19.62 -16.26
C MET A 1 44.57 -19.06 -16.18
N ILE A 2 43.47 -19.83 -16.45
CA ILE A 2 42.08 -19.26 -16.45
C ILE A 2 41.71 -18.72 -15.08
N ILE A 3 41.97 -19.48 -14.00
CA ILE A 3 41.65 -19.06 -12.62
C ILE A 3 42.45 -17.82 -12.21
N SER A 4 43.73 -17.72 -12.59
CA SER A 4 44.56 -16.55 -12.28
C SER A 4 44.08 -15.29 -13.02
N LEU A 5 43.67 -15.42 -14.27
CA LEU A 5 43.07 -14.33 -15.04
C LEU A 5 41.71 -13.90 -14.44
N PHE A 6 40.90 -14.85 -14.00
CA PHE A 6 39.64 -14.54 -13.34
C PHE A 6 39.87 -13.83 -12.01
N ASN A 7 40.84 -14.29 -11.21
CA ASN A 7 41.15 -13.65 -9.92
C ASN A 7 41.64 -12.21 -10.11
N GLU A 8 42.50 -11.94 -11.11
CA GLU A 8 42.95 -10.60 -11.43
C GLU A 8 41.78 -9.71 -11.90
N TYR A 9 40.96 -10.22 -12.82
CA TYR A 9 39.77 -9.52 -13.27
C TYR A 9 38.86 -9.14 -12.13
N TRP A 10 38.55 -10.12 -11.23
CA TRP A 10 37.62 -9.89 -10.12
C TRP A 10 38.16 -8.91 -9.08
N LEU A 11 39.47 -8.84 -8.92
CA LEU A 11 40.08 -7.87 -8.01
C LEU A 11 39.77 -6.43 -8.41
N HIS A 12 39.72 -6.13 -9.73
CA HIS A 12 39.48 -4.78 -10.24
C HIS A 12 37.98 -4.43 -10.38
N VAL A 13 37.15 -5.36 -10.78
CA VAL A 13 35.75 -5.08 -11.15
C VAL A 13 34.71 -5.84 -10.32
N GLY A 14 35.11 -6.78 -9.49
CA GLY A 14 34.20 -7.67 -8.75
C GLY A 14 33.25 -6.93 -7.84
N PHE A 15 33.69 -5.87 -7.18
CA PHE A 15 32.84 -5.04 -6.34
C PHE A 15 31.74 -4.34 -7.14
N PHE A 16 32.08 -3.79 -8.30
CA PHE A 16 31.08 -3.15 -9.17
C PHE A 16 30.01 -4.14 -9.63
N TRP A 17 30.41 -5.37 -9.98
CA TRP A 17 29.48 -6.42 -10.32
C TRP A 17 28.57 -6.76 -9.15
N ALA A 18 29.14 -7.02 -7.98
CA ALA A 18 28.38 -7.38 -6.79
C ALA A 18 27.36 -6.28 -6.43
N LEU A 19 27.80 -5.04 -6.31
CA LEU A 19 26.92 -3.92 -5.95
C LEU A 19 25.87 -3.65 -7.04
N THR A 20 26.24 -3.68 -8.31
CA THR A 20 25.29 -3.43 -9.41
C THR A 20 24.22 -4.50 -9.46
N ILE A 21 24.57 -5.77 -9.31
CA ILE A 21 23.61 -6.87 -9.28
C ILE A 21 22.67 -6.74 -8.07
N ALA A 22 23.19 -6.42 -6.88
CA ALA A 22 22.39 -6.19 -5.69
C ALA A 22 21.38 -5.04 -5.90
N CYS A 23 21.82 -3.92 -6.46
CA CYS A 23 20.96 -2.79 -6.77
C CYS A 23 19.91 -3.13 -7.84
N TRP A 24 20.27 -3.88 -8.87
CA TRP A 24 19.35 -4.29 -9.94
C TRP A 24 18.29 -5.27 -9.46
N LEU A 25 18.63 -6.19 -8.58
CA LEU A 25 17.64 -7.08 -7.94
C LEU A 25 16.55 -6.27 -7.24
N LEU A 26 16.94 -5.20 -6.53
CA LEU A 26 16.01 -4.31 -5.82
C LEU A 26 15.26 -3.35 -6.77
N SER A 27 15.81 -3.07 -7.94
CA SER A 27 15.20 -2.20 -8.95
C SER A 27 14.17 -2.90 -9.83
N GLY A 28 13.88 -4.19 -9.61
CA GLY A 28 12.94 -4.99 -10.43
C GLY A 28 11.52 -4.43 -10.51
N GLY A 29 11.10 -3.59 -9.56
CA GLY A 29 9.81 -2.89 -9.57
C GLY A 29 9.84 -1.48 -10.17
N LEU A 30 11.00 -0.99 -10.63
CA LEU A 30 11.14 0.32 -11.29
C LEU A 30 10.82 0.23 -12.78
N GLU A 31 10.32 1.33 -13.32
CA GLU A 31 10.09 1.46 -14.76
C GLU A 31 11.42 1.59 -15.49
N LYS A 32 11.58 0.84 -16.59
CA LYS A 32 12.79 0.85 -17.40
C LYS A 32 12.72 2.01 -18.39
N ARG A 33 13.81 2.77 -18.52
CA ARG A 33 13.89 3.85 -19.52
C ARG A 33 13.90 3.31 -20.94
N ASN A 34 13.42 4.11 -21.88
CA ASN A 34 13.48 3.79 -23.31
C ASN A 34 14.92 3.47 -23.74
N GLY A 35 15.10 2.38 -24.51
CA GLY A 35 16.42 1.90 -24.89
C GLY A 35 17.18 1.18 -23.76
N PHE A 36 16.48 0.62 -22.78
CA PHE A 36 17.07 -0.10 -21.64
C PHE A 36 18.20 -1.06 -21.99
N PRO A 37 18.10 -1.94 -23.01
CA PRO A 37 19.20 -2.86 -23.36
C PRO A 37 20.51 -2.12 -23.69
N TRP A 38 20.44 -1.06 -24.48
CA TRP A 38 21.61 -0.24 -24.82
C TRP A 38 22.18 0.50 -23.62
N ARG A 39 21.33 0.97 -22.71
CA ARG A 39 21.76 1.61 -21.46
C ARG A 39 22.48 0.63 -20.55
N VAL A 40 22.01 -0.61 -20.51
CA VAL A 40 22.69 -1.70 -19.78
C VAL A 40 24.05 -1.99 -20.41
N CYS A 41 24.14 -2.15 -21.74
CA CYS A 41 25.41 -2.34 -22.41
C CYS A 41 26.40 -1.20 -22.15
N PHE A 42 25.92 0.05 -22.22
CA PHE A 42 26.72 1.22 -21.87
C PHE A 42 27.18 1.18 -20.41
N SER A 43 26.29 0.84 -19.48
CA SER A 43 26.61 0.72 -18.05
C SER A 43 27.67 -0.34 -17.80
N VAL A 44 27.56 -1.51 -18.46
CA VAL A 44 28.53 -2.59 -18.37
C VAL A 44 29.90 -2.13 -18.91
N ALA A 45 29.95 -1.44 -20.03
CA ALA A 45 31.21 -0.90 -20.57
C ALA A 45 31.79 0.18 -19.63
N ALA A 46 30.96 1.09 -19.14
CA ALA A 46 31.36 2.17 -18.25
C ALA A 46 31.99 1.67 -16.94
N PHE A 47 31.41 0.64 -16.32
CA PHE A 47 32.00 0.15 -15.07
C PHE A 47 33.28 -0.67 -15.29
N HIS A 48 33.48 -1.31 -16.43
CA HIS A 48 34.78 -1.91 -16.77
C HIS A 48 35.84 -0.85 -16.94
N ILE A 49 35.55 0.20 -17.71
CA ILE A 49 36.49 1.32 -17.90
C ILE A 49 36.82 1.96 -16.54
N MET A 50 35.78 2.20 -15.73
CA MET A 50 35.97 2.81 -14.43
C MET A 50 36.77 1.91 -13.47
N GLY A 51 36.49 0.61 -13.44
CA GLY A 51 37.18 -0.35 -12.58
C GLY A 51 38.67 -0.49 -12.92
N TYR A 52 39.01 -0.58 -14.20
CA TYR A 52 40.41 -0.77 -14.63
C TYR A 52 41.23 0.50 -14.67
N PHE A 53 40.66 1.61 -15.07
CA PHE A 53 41.38 2.87 -15.29
C PHE A 53 40.98 3.97 -14.30
N GLY A 54 39.69 4.16 -14.07
CA GLY A 54 39.18 5.26 -13.28
C GLY A 54 39.49 5.13 -11.81
N MET A 55 39.15 4.00 -11.20
CA MET A 55 39.32 3.81 -9.75
C MET A 55 40.79 3.78 -9.28
N PRO A 56 41.72 3.10 -9.99
CA PRO A 56 43.15 3.19 -9.65
C PRO A 56 43.69 4.63 -9.72
N TRP A 57 43.21 5.43 -10.67
CA TRP A 57 43.57 6.82 -10.80
C TRP A 57 43.00 7.70 -9.67
N LEU A 58 41.71 7.55 -9.35
CA LEU A 58 41.03 8.25 -8.23
C LEU A 58 41.66 7.88 -6.89
N THR A 59 41.97 6.60 -6.66
CA THR A 59 42.65 6.15 -5.43
C THR A 59 43.98 6.85 -5.25
N ARG A 60 44.78 7.01 -6.31
CA ARG A 60 46.06 7.76 -6.26
C ARG A 60 45.85 9.21 -5.87
N ILE A 61 44.85 9.87 -6.45
CA ILE A 61 44.50 11.27 -6.10
C ILE A 61 44.05 11.37 -4.65
N ASN A 62 43.23 10.47 -4.18
CA ASN A 62 42.76 10.45 -2.79
C ASN A 62 43.92 10.26 -1.79
N ILE A 63 44.86 9.38 -2.07
CA ILE A 63 46.06 9.19 -1.26
C ILE A 63 46.87 10.49 -1.19
N GLN A 64 47.09 11.18 -2.31
CA GLN A 64 47.81 12.45 -2.38
C GLN A 64 47.07 13.55 -1.58
N LEU A 65 45.74 13.62 -1.70
CA LEU A 65 44.90 14.58 -0.98
C LEU A 65 44.99 14.38 0.53
N ILE A 66 44.98 13.14 0.98
CA ILE A 66 45.11 12.79 2.41
C ILE A 66 46.48 13.16 2.95
N GLN A 67 47.53 12.83 2.20
CA GLN A 67 48.89 13.22 2.56
C GLN A 67 49.03 14.75 2.66
N TRP A 68 48.37 15.47 1.78
CA TRP A 68 48.42 16.95 1.78
C TRP A 68 47.60 17.57 2.91
N THR A 69 46.41 16.97 3.23
CA THR A 69 45.49 17.50 4.27
C THR A 69 45.82 17.04 5.67
N GLY A 70 46.65 16.01 5.83
CA GLY A 70 46.96 15.40 7.13
C GLY A 70 45.78 14.65 7.78
N LEU A 71 44.72 14.36 7.02
CA LEU A 71 43.58 13.62 7.51
C LEU A 71 43.94 12.16 7.83
N PRO A 72 43.26 11.51 8.81
CA PRO A 72 43.48 10.08 9.09
C PRO A 72 43.26 9.21 7.85
N GLY A 73 44.06 8.15 7.69
CA GLY A 73 44.06 7.27 6.50
C GLY A 73 42.70 6.65 6.17
N TRP A 74 41.87 6.37 7.19
CA TRP A 74 40.51 5.82 6.98
C TRP A 74 39.58 6.77 6.17
N ASN A 75 39.81 8.08 6.20
CA ASN A 75 39.07 9.03 5.36
C ASN A 75 39.27 8.79 3.87
N GLY A 76 40.44 8.30 3.48
CA GLY A 76 40.75 7.98 2.09
C GLY A 76 39.99 6.76 1.57
N TYR A 77 39.91 5.75 2.38
CA TYR A 77 39.10 4.58 2.04
C TYR A 77 37.62 4.95 1.92
N MET A 78 37.12 5.78 2.83
CA MET A 78 35.73 6.28 2.78
C MET A 78 35.45 7.07 1.48
N LEU A 79 36.37 7.92 1.03
CA LEU A 79 36.22 8.65 -0.23
C LEU A 79 36.12 7.71 -1.43
N VAL A 80 36.98 6.69 -1.49
CA VAL A 80 36.93 5.68 -2.56
C VAL A 80 35.57 4.98 -2.62
N TRP A 81 35.01 4.61 -1.47
CA TRP A 81 33.70 3.98 -1.41
C TRP A 81 32.57 4.93 -1.84
N ILE A 82 32.63 6.20 -1.46
CA ILE A 82 31.65 7.22 -1.90
C ILE A 82 31.68 7.34 -3.43
N GLU A 83 32.86 7.37 -4.03
CA GLU A 83 33.02 7.43 -5.49
C GLU A 83 32.41 6.21 -6.21
N HIS A 84 32.61 5.00 -5.66
CA HIS A 84 31.99 3.79 -6.17
C HIS A 84 30.46 3.86 -6.10
N LEU A 85 29.92 4.29 -4.96
CA LEU A 85 28.48 4.44 -4.77
C LEU A 85 27.89 5.50 -5.69
N ALA A 86 28.55 6.63 -5.82
CA ALA A 86 28.12 7.71 -6.74
C ALA A 86 28.08 7.23 -8.19
N PHE A 87 29.09 6.45 -8.60
CA PHE A 87 29.14 5.88 -9.93
C PHE A 87 27.97 4.90 -10.17
N VAL A 88 27.77 3.92 -9.27
CA VAL A 88 26.65 2.96 -9.38
C VAL A 88 25.30 3.66 -9.33
N PHE A 89 25.17 4.71 -8.50
CA PHE A 89 23.95 5.55 -8.49
C PHE A 89 23.70 6.21 -9.85
N GLY A 90 24.76 6.74 -10.50
CA GLY A 90 24.65 7.28 -11.85
C GLY A 90 24.16 6.24 -12.87
N LEU A 91 24.63 4.99 -12.78
CA LEU A 91 24.18 3.90 -13.64
C LEU A 91 22.70 3.54 -13.40
N LEU A 92 22.22 3.57 -12.14
CA LEU A 92 20.80 3.39 -11.83
C LEU A 92 19.94 4.48 -12.48
N LEU A 93 20.37 5.75 -12.40
CA LEU A 93 19.68 6.89 -13.02
C LEU A 93 19.63 6.79 -14.55
N ILE A 94 20.66 6.22 -15.17
CA ILE A 94 20.72 6.00 -16.62
C ILE A 94 19.74 4.89 -17.04
N CYS A 95 19.63 3.80 -16.29
CA CYS A 95 18.89 2.60 -16.67
C CYS A 95 17.40 2.68 -16.30
N PHE A 96 17.05 3.29 -15.17
CA PHE A 96 15.71 3.26 -14.64
C PHE A 96 15.07 4.64 -14.62
N GLU A 97 13.74 4.66 -14.84
CA GLU A 97 12.91 5.83 -14.71
C GLU A 97 12.20 5.79 -13.36
N GLY A 98 12.45 6.79 -12.53
CA GLY A 98 11.85 6.84 -11.21
C GLY A 98 12.23 8.09 -10.46
N LYS A 99 11.47 8.38 -9.39
CA LYS A 99 11.83 9.47 -8.49
C LYS A 99 13.15 9.17 -7.77
N MET A 100 13.88 10.21 -7.47
CA MET A 100 15.18 10.16 -6.78
C MET A 100 15.15 9.31 -5.50
N SER A 101 14.03 9.37 -4.75
CA SER A 101 13.83 8.60 -3.52
C SER A 101 13.93 7.08 -3.72
N ARG A 102 13.36 6.56 -4.80
CA ARG A 102 13.40 5.13 -5.13
C ARG A 102 14.81 4.67 -5.49
N ASN A 103 15.54 5.48 -6.27
CA ASN A 103 16.93 5.18 -6.66
C ASN A 103 17.85 5.20 -5.43
N TRP A 104 17.70 6.17 -4.52
CA TRP A 104 18.43 6.21 -3.25
C TRP A 104 18.14 4.98 -2.38
N PHE A 105 16.88 4.55 -2.32
CA PHE A 105 16.50 3.35 -1.61
C PHE A 105 17.17 2.10 -2.22
N CYS A 106 17.12 1.94 -3.55
CA CYS A 106 17.75 0.80 -4.24
C CYS A 106 19.26 0.77 -4.03
N LEU A 107 19.93 1.93 -4.03
CA LEU A 107 21.36 2.02 -3.73
C LEU A 107 21.65 1.62 -2.29
N ALA A 108 20.93 2.18 -1.31
CA ALA A 108 21.15 1.91 0.11
C ALA A 108 20.89 0.45 0.47
N ALA A 109 19.79 -0.12 -0.02
CA ALA A 109 19.45 -1.52 0.23
C ALA A 109 20.40 -2.46 -0.54
N GLY A 110 20.81 -2.10 -1.76
CA GLY A 110 21.79 -2.87 -2.54
C GLY A 110 23.14 -2.90 -1.88
N TYR A 111 23.62 -1.77 -1.36
CA TYR A 111 24.88 -1.70 -0.63
C TYR A 111 24.81 -2.44 0.70
N SER A 112 23.67 -2.38 1.41
CA SER A 112 23.45 -3.18 2.62
C SER A 112 23.53 -4.68 2.32
N LEU A 113 22.94 -5.13 1.21
CA LEU A 113 22.97 -6.53 0.79
C LEU A 113 24.38 -6.99 0.39
N GLU A 114 25.09 -6.16 -0.34
CA GLU A 114 26.48 -6.41 -0.72
C GLU A 114 27.38 -6.52 0.52
N SER A 115 27.32 -5.52 1.41
CA SER A 115 28.13 -5.49 2.64
C SER A 115 27.80 -6.61 3.61
N MET A 116 26.53 -7.02 3.71
CA MET A 116 26.12 -8.19 4.48
C MET A 116 26.77 -9.47 3.91
N SER A 117 26.68 -9.64 2.59
CA SER A 117 27.27 -10.81 1.92
C SER A 117 28.79 -10.87 2.09
N TYR A 118 29.45 -9.71 2.05
CA TYR A 118 30.88 -9.60 2.28
C TYR A 118 31.24 -9.97 3.74
N GLY A 119 30.52 -9.44 4.73
CA GLY A 119 30.74 -9.76 6.13
C GLY A 119 30.55 -11.25 6.46
N LEU A 120 29.55 -11.90 5.86
CA LEU A 120 29.36 -13.36 5.99
C LEU A 120 30.54 -14.14 5.40
N GLN A 121 31.09 -13.68 4.30
CA GLN A 121 32.28 -14.29 3.70
C GLN A 121 33.51 -14.12 4.58
N GLU A 122 33.74 -12.95 5.19
CA GLU A 122 34.85 -12.74 6.16
C GLU A 122 34.81 -13.74 7.31
N ILE A 123 33.62 -13.98 7.88
CA ILE A 123 33.40 -14.97 8.92
C ILE A 123 33.75 -16.40 8.44
N LEU A 124 33.23 -16.75 7.24
CA LEU A 124 33.45 -18.09 6.66
C LEU A 124 34.93 -18.37 6.39
N TRP A 125 35.66 -17.40 5.85
CA TRP A 125 37.06 -17.52 5.56
C TRP A 125 37.92 -17.61 6.79
N TRP A 126 37.60 -16.81 7.81
CA TRP A 126 38.26 -16.96 9.11
C TRP A 126 38.04 -18.36 9.68
N ALA A 127 36.82 -18.89 9.63
CA ALA A 127 36.51 -20.22 10.15
C ALA A 127 37.20 -21.37 9.37
N THR A 128 37.42 -21.19 8.07
CA THR A 128 38.02 -22.23 7.20
C THR A 128 39.52 -22.07 6.99
N GLY A 129 40.11 -20.93 7.38
CA GLY A 129 41.52 -20.60 7.15
C GLY A 129 41.88 -20.36 5.66
N ILE A 130 40.89 -20.25 4.77
CA ILE A 130 41.10 -20.00 3.33
C ILE A 130 41.34 -18.51 3.10
N THR A 131 42.40 -18.18 2.33
CA THR A 131 42.70 -16.78 1.97
C THR A 131 41.84 -16.32 0.78
N ILE A 132 41.29 -15.11 0.88
CA ILE A 132 40.44 -14.48 -0.15
C ILE A 132 41.17 -14.30 -1.46
N ALA A 133 42.45 -13.91 -1.39
CA ALA A 133 43.25 -13.53 -2.55
C ALA A 133 43.35 -14.63 -3.60
N ASP A 134 43.42 -15.88 -3.13
CA ASP A 134 43.68 -17.04 -3.99
C ASP A 134 42.41 -17.69 -4.55
N HIS A 135 41.23 -17.36 -3.99
CA HIS A 135 39.98 -18.07 -4.29
C HIS A 135 38.81 -17.13 -4.63
N GLN A 136 39.00 -16.14 -5.49
CA GLN A 136 37.98 -15.17 -5.90
C GLN A 136 36.70 -15.81 -6.51
N TRP A 137 36.83 -16.99 -7.14
CA TRP A 137 35.67 -17.72 -7.64
C TRP A 137 34.71 -18.19 -6.51
N MET A 138 35.24 -18.57 -5.34
CA MET A 138 34.44 -18.92 -4.17
C MET A 138 33.68 -17.70 -3.66
N ARG A 139 34.32 -16.53 -3.70
CA ARG A 139 33.68 -15.26 -3.37
C ARG A 139 32.47 -14.99 -4.28
N SER A 140 32.63 -15.17 -5.58
CA SER A 140 31.54 -15.00 -6.55
C SER A 140 30.37 -15.94 -6.28
N LEU A 141 30.67 -17.22 -5.97
CA LEU A 141 29.65 -18.21 -5.62
C LEU A 141 28.88 -17.82 -4.34
N ALA A 142 29.59 -17.36 -3.31
CA ALA A 142 28.98 -16.91 -2.06
C ALA A 142 28.04 -15.72 -2.28
N TYR A 143 28.41 -14.74 -3.12
CA TYR A 143 27.50 -13.66 -3.51
C TYR A 143 26.23 -14.19 -4.18
N VAL A 144 26.36 -15.12 -5.13
CA VAL A 144 25.19 -15.70 -5.81
C VAL A 144 24.25 -16.38 -4.80
N VAL A 145 24.78 -17.16 -3.89
CA VAL A 145 23.98 -17.85 -2.85
C VAL A 145 23.28 -16.83 -1.95
N CYS A 146 24.02 -15.84 -1.43
CA CYS A 146 23.45 -14.79 -0.58
C CYS A 146 22.36 -13.99 -1.30
N TYR A 147 22.57 -13.63 -2.57
CA TYR A 147 21.60 -12.83 -3.33
C TYR A 147 20.36 -13.63 -3.70
N LEU A 148 20.48 -14.92 -4.02
CA LEU A 148 19.33 -15.79 -4.24
C LEU A 148 18.51 -15.95 -2.96
N ALA A 149 19.17 -16.18 -1.81
CA ALA A 149 18.50 -16.27 -0.52
C ALA A 149 17.78 -14.94 -0.17
N ALA A 150 18.46 -13.80 -0.32
CA ALA A 150 17.88 -12.50 -0.08
C ALA A 150 16.69 -12.20 -1.02
N TYR A 151 16.78 -12.58 -2.29
CA TYR A 151 15.71 -12.43 -3.26
C TYR A 151 14.43 -13.16 -2.82
N TRP A 152 14.54 -14.42 -2.43
CA TRP A 152 13.41 -15.21 -2.00
C TRP A 152 12.80 -14.74 -0.68
N LEU A 153 13.63 -14.37 0.29
CA LEU A 153 13.18 -13.97 1.62
C LEU A 153 12.59 -12.56 1.67
N ILE A 154 13.18 -11.61 0.92
CA ILE A 154 12.99 -10.20 1.19
C ILE A 154 12.71 -9.38 -0.09
N VAL A 155 13.58 -9.47 -1.10
CA VAL A 155 13.56 -8.57 -2.27
C VAL A 155 12.25 -8.63 -3.02
N ARG A 156 11.69 -9.82 -3.21
CA ARG A 156 10.42 -10.03 -3.91
C ARG A 156 9.25 -9.24 -3.29
N LYS A 157 9.20 -9.13 -1.96
CA LYS A 157 8.15 -8.36 -1.26
C LYS A 157 8.37 -6.86 -1.42
N VAL A 158 9.61 -6.42 -1.37
CA VAL A 158 9.96 -4.99 -1.44
C VAL A 158 9.76 -4.42 -2.83
N THR A 159 10.13 -5.15 -3.88
CA THR A 159 9.95 -4.70 -5.27
C THR A 159 8.49 -4.46 -5.63
N GLN A 160 7.55 -5.20 -5.02
CA GLN A 160 6.12 -4.95 -5.18
C GLN A 160 5.67 -3.63 -4.55
N ASN A 161 6.36 -3.16 -3.50
CA ASN A 161 5.99 -1.96 -2.74
C ASN A 161 6.82 -0.73 -3.11
N ILE A 162 7.75 -0.82 -4.05
CA ILE A 162 8.70 0.24 -4.41
C ILE A 162 8.01 1.55 -4.85
N ARG A 163 6.78 1.46 -5.37
CA ARG A 163 5.97 2.62 -5.78
C ARG A 163 5.62 3.55 -4.62
N TYR A 164 5.58 3.04 -3.39
CA TYR A 164 5.24 3.81 -2.19
C TYR A 164 6.44 4.52 -1.54
N LEU A 165 7.64 4.40 -2.12
CA LEU A 165 8.86 4.99 -1.60
C LEU A 165 9.11 6.44 -2.08
N ASP A 166 8.05 7.15 -2.46
CA ASP A 166 8.10 8.51 -3.00
C ASP A 166 8.01 9.57 -1.89
N SER A 167 8.94 9.58 -0.96
CA SER A 167 8.96 10.56 0.12
C SER A 167 10.35 11.14 0.37
N LYS A 168 10.41 12.39 0.86
CA LYS A 168 11.67 13.00 1.32
C LYS A 168 12.27 12.22 2.49
N ARG A 169 11.42 11.60 3.32
CA ARG A 169 11.82 10.71 4.43
C ARG A 169 12.62 9.51 3.91
N THR A 170 12.20 8.91 2.79
CA THR A 170 12.92 7.80 2.15
C THR A 170 14.33 8.20 1.74
N ILE A 171 14.52 9.39 1.15
CA ILE A 171 15.85 9.89 0.77
C ILE A 171 16.71 10.04 2.03
N LEU A 172 16.20 10.73 3.04
CA LEU A 172 16.94 10.99 4.28
C LEU A 172 17.40 9.70 4.96
N VAL A 173 16.47 8.76 5.16
CA VAL A 173 16.79 7.47 5.81
C VAL A 173 17.77 6.66 4.97
N SER A 174 17.63 6.64 3.65
CA SER A 174 18.56 5.94 2.76
C SER A 174 19.96 6.54 2.79
N MET A 175 20.09 7.86 2.78
CA MET A 175 21.39 8.55 2.88
C MET A 175 22.04 8.35 4.24
N MET A 176 21.28 8.47 5.34
CA MET A 176 21.79 8.18 6.70
C MET A 176 22.27 6.73 6.82
N ASN A 177 21.50 5.81 6.26
CA ASN A 177 21.84 4.40 6.24
C ASN A 177 23.15 4.13 5.50
N LEU A 178 23.30 4.66 4.28
CA LEU A 178 24.54 4.58 3.51
C LEU A 178 25.72 5.16 4.27
N PHE A 179 25.57 6.34 4.84
CA PHE A 179 26.62 6.98 5.61
C PHE A 179 27.05 6.13 6.80
N LEU A 180 26.10 5.55 7.55
CA LEU A 180 26.40 4.72 8.70
C LEU A 180 27.13 3.42 8.31
N ILE A 181 26.72 2.75 7.22
CA ILE A 181 27.41 1.53 6.75
C ILE A 181 28.84 1.88 6.33
N LEU A 182 29.04 2.96 5.59
CA LEU A 182 30.35 3.42 5.16
C LEU A 182 31.24 3.77 6.37
N PHE A 183 30.71 4.57 7.29
CA PHE A 183 31.45 5.04 8.45
C PHE A 183 31.85 3.87 9.36
N ILE A 184 30.91 2.99 9.72
CA ILE A 184 31.18 1.82 10.56
C ILE A 184 32.14 0.87 9.85
N GLY A 185 31.95 0.59 8.57
CA GLY A 185 32.81 -0.29 7.80
C GLY A 185 34.26 0.20 7.77
N THR A 186 34.47 1.46 7.38
CA THR A 186 35.82 2.02 7.27
C THR A 186 36.49 2.32 8.60
N ALA A 187 35.73 2.79 9.60
CA ALA A 187 36.29 3.03 10.94
C ALA A 187 36.68 1.71 11.65
N LEU A 188 35.80 0.71 11.65
CA LEU A 188 36.10 -0.60 12.27
C LEU A 188 37.26 -1.31 11.56
N GLU A 189 37.38 -1.24 10.25
CA GLU A 189 38.47 -1.84 9.51
C GLU A 189 39.82 -1.30 9.93
N SER A 190 39.90 -0.03 10.30
CA SER A 190 41.14 0.60 10.79
C SER A 190 41.54 0.15 12.19
N TYR A 191 40.62 -0.32 13.03
CA TYR A 191 40.86 -0.71 14.42
C TYR A 191 40.89 -2.22 14.65
N LEU A 192 40.21 -3.01 13.81
CA LEU A 192 40.05 -4.46 14.00
C LEU A 192 40.85 -5.30 13.00
N THR A 193 42.00 -4.83 12.57
CA THR A 193 42.85 -5.52 11.58
C THR A 193 43.25 -6.95 11.98
N GLU A 194 43.39 -7.25 13.27
CA GLU A 194 43.77 -8.57 13.77
C GLU A 194 42.58 -9.52 14.02
N ALA A 195 41.35 -9.00 14.10
CA ALA A 195 40.14 -9.75 14.40
C ALA A 195 39.13 -9.70 13.24
N GLY A 196 39.52 -10.12 12.05
CA GLY A 196 38.71 -10.03 10.82
C GLY A 196 37.32 -10.67 10.93
N TRP A 197 37.16 -11.77 11.68
CA TRP A 197 35.85 -12.39 11.91
C TRP A 197 34.90 -11.48 12.72
N LEU A 198 35.43 -10.70 13.65
CA LEU A 198 34.66 -9.78 14.47
C LEU A 198 34.15 -8.61 13.61
N LEU A 199 35.01 -8.11 12.71
CA LEU A 199 34.63 -7.10 11.70
C LEU A 199 33.52 -7.63 10.79
N GLY A 200 33.63 -8.85 10.25
CA GLY A 200 32.62 -9.51 9.46
C GLY A 200 31.29 -9.66 10.21
N PHE A 201 31.33 -10.03 11.48
CA PHE A 201 30.16 -10.18 12.34
C PHE A 201 29.43 -8.83 12.54
N PHE A 202 30.16 -7.76 12.88
CA PHE A 202 29.57 -6.44 13.05
C PHE A 202 28.99 -5.91 11.74
N ARG A 203 29.69 -6.08 10.63
CA ARG A 203 29.26 -5.68 9.30
C ARG A 203 27.95 -6.39 8.91
N ALA A 204 27.92 -7.72 9.02
CA ALA A 204 26.73 -8.50 8.70
C ALA A 204 25.54 -8.13 9.60
N SER A 205 25.75 -8.05 10.92
CA SER A 205 24.70 -7.73 11.89
C SER A 205 24.11 -6.35 11.65
N TYR A 206 24.97 -5.34 11.44
CA TYR A 206 24.50 -3.98 11.15
C TYR A 206 23.72 -3.90 9.84
N CYS A 207 24.17 -4.59 8.80
CA CYS A 207 23.48 -4.62 7.52
C CYS A 207 22.10 -5.31 7.59
N VAL A 208 21.96 -6.35 8.43
CA VAL A 208 20.66 -6.96 8.72
C VAL A 208 19.71 -5.93 9.34
N VAL A 209 20.17 -5.21 10.38
CA VAL A 209 19.36 -4.13 11.00
C VAL A 209 19.00 -3.04 10.00
N SER A 210 19.97 -2.62 9.19
CA SER A 210 19.78 -1.68 8.08
C SER A 210 18.68 -2.10 7.12
N MET A 211 18.70 -3.36 6.70
CA MET A 211 17.65 -3.91 5.81
C MET A 211 16.28 -3.90 6.49
N PHE A 212 16.19 -4.27 7.78
CA PHE A 212 14.93 -4.19 8.52
C PHE A 212 14.38 -2.76 8.59
N ILE A 213 15.23 -1.75 8.81
CA ILE A 213 14.83 -0.34 8.83
C ILE A 213 14.30 0.09 7.45
N LEU A 214 15.03 -0.21 6.37
CA LEU A 214 14.64 0.15 5.01
C LEU A 214 13.33 -0.54 4.58
N PHE A 215 13.14 -1.81 4.95
CA PHE A 215 11.92 -2.55 4.63
C PHE A 215 10.73 -2.10 5.47
N GLY A 216 10.96 -1.86 6.77
CA GLY A 216 9.96 -1.27 7.65
C GLY A 216 9.46 0.08 7.13
N LEU A 217 10.38 0.92 6.63
CA LEU A 217 10.02 2.19 5.99
C LEU A 217 9.13 1.98 4.75
N SER A 218 9.44 0.99 3.92
CA SER A 218 8.62 0.64 2.75
C SER A 218 7.21 0.22 3.13
N ASP A 219 7.06 -0.60 4.18
CA ASP A 219 5.77 -1.07 4.66
C ASP A 219 4.95 0.06 5.30
N ILE A 220 5.58 0.91 6.10
CA ILE A 220 4.95 2.10 6.69
C ILE A 220 4.43 3.05 5.60
N ASN A 221 5.25 3.38 4.61
CA ASN A 221 4.85 4.27 3.53
C ASN A 221 3.67 3.69 2.73
N LYS A 222 3.62 2.37 2.52
CA LYS A 222 2.49 1.71 1.88
C LYS A 222 1.21 1.87 2.69
N LYS A 223 1.27 1.60 3.99
CA LYS A 223 0.12 1.75 4.90
C LYS A 223 -0.36 3.21 4.96
N GLU A 224 0.55 4.18 5.03
CA GLU A 224 0.22 5.61 4.98
C GLU A 224 -0.52 5.96 3.67
N ALA A 225 -0.05 5.47 2.52
CA ALA A 225 -0.70 5.72 1.23
C ALA A 225 -2.11 5.10 1.15
N GLU A 226 -2.28 3.88 1.67
CA GLU A 226 -3.58 3.22 1.75
C GLU A 226 -4.55 4.01 2.65
N LEU A 227 -4.09 4.48 3.80
CA LEU A 227 -4.89 5.30 4.72
C LEU A 227 -5.32 6.64 4.10
N ILE A 228 -4.41 7.31 3.36
CA ILE A 228 -4.74 8.57 2.66
C ILE A 228 -5.84 8.31 1.62
N THR A 229 -5.74 7.22 0.86
CA THR A 229 -6.73 6.86 -0.15
C THR A 229 -8.11 6.60 0.49
N ILE A 230 -8.14 5.88 1.60
CA ILE A 230 -9.38 5.60 2.34
C ILE A 230 -10.00 6.90 2.86
N ARG A 231 -9.21 7.80 3.45
CA ARG A 231 -9.70 9.11 3.92
C ARG A 231 -10.30 9.94 2.78
N GLN A 232 -9.60 10.03 1.66
CA GLN A 232 -10.12 10.77 0.49
C GLN A 232 -11.45 10.21 -0.02
N MET A 233 -11.65 8.89 0.05
CA MET A 233 -12.93 8.27 -0.28
C MET A 233 -14.03 8.61 0.73
N GLN A 234 -13.70 8.57 2.02
CA GLN A 234 -14.65 8.96 3.07
C GLN A 234 -15.07 10.43 2.94
N ASP A 235 -14.12 11.33 2.66
CA ASP A 235 -14.41 12.76 2.46
C ASP A 235 -15.34 12.97 1.26
N LYS A 236 -15.11 12.28 0.13
CA LYS A 236 -16.00 12.33 -1.02
C LYS A 236 -17.41 11.79 -0.72
N GLN A 237 -17.49 10.69 0.04
CA GLN A 237 -18.78 10.13 0.43
C GLN A 237 -19.53 11.07 1.38
N ALA A 238 -18.83 11.74 2.29
CA ALA A 238 -19.42 12.77 3.15
C ALA A 238 -19.96 13.96 2.36
N GLU A 239 -19.22 14.40 1.32
CA GLU A 239 -19.68 15.46 0.40
C GLU A 239 -20.93 15.02 -0.37
N HIS A 240 -20.95 13.79 -0.91
CA HIS A 240 -22.13 13.22 -1.58
C HIS A 240 -23.33 13.14 -0.66
N TYR A 241 -23.13 12.73 0.61
CA TYR A 241 -24.19 12.72 1.61
C TYR A 241 -24.79 14.13 1.81
N GLN A 242 -23.95 15.14 1.96
CA GLN A 242 -24.42 16.50 2.15
C GLN A 242 -25.25 16.99 0.95
N ILE A 243 -24.80 16.72 -0.26
CA ILE A 243 -25.52 17.05 -1.50
C ILE A 243 -26.88 16.30 -1.56
N ALA A 244 -26.89 15.00 -1.24
CA ALA A 244 -28.11 14.20 -1.21
C ALA A 244 -29.12 14.73 -0.16
N LYS A 245 -28.63 15.07 1.04
CA LYS A 245 -29.41 15.66 2.11
C LYS A 245 -30.05 16.98 1.71
N ASP A 246 -29.30 17.85 1.05
CA ASP A 246 -29.79 19.16 0.58
C ASP A 246 -30.82 18.99 -0.55
N MET A 247 -30.55 18.09 -1.52
CA MET A 247 -31.52 17.73 -2.57
C MET A 247 -32.83 17.20 -2.01
N MET A 248 -32.77 16.30 -1.01
CA MET A 248 -33.97 15.79 -0.33
C MET A 248 -34.75 16.91 0.35
N GLY A 249 -34.06 17.88 0.96
CA GLY A 249 -34.70 19.05 1.53
C GLY A 249 -35.50 19.84 0.49
N VAL A 250 -34.91 20.09 -0.68
CA VAL A 250 -35.55 20.81 -1.81
C VAL A 250 -36.70 20.01 -2.42
N LEU A 251 -36.53 18.68 -2.59
CA LEU A 251 -37.57 17.78 -3.07
C LEU A 251 -38.80 17.78 -2.16
N ASN A 252 -38.57 17.64 -0.83
CA ASN A 252 -39.65 17.67 0.14
C ASN A 252 -40.44 18.99 0.16
N LEU A 253 -39.76 20.12 -0.03
CA LEU A 253 -40.42 21.43 -0.19
C LEU A 253 -41.28 21.48 -1.46
N ARG A 254 -40.73 21.05 -2.60
CA ARG A 254 -41.50 21.02 -3.88
C ARG A 254 -42.66 20.05 -3.83
N LEU A 255 -42.52 18.89 -3.22
CA LEU A 255 -43.62 17.94 -3.03
C LEU A 255 -44.75 18.51 -2.16
N ARG A 256 -44.40 19.23 -1.10
CA ARG A 256 -45.38 19.92 -0.27
C ARG A 256 -46.14 20.97 -1.05
N ASP A 257 -45.44 21.72 -1.86
CA ASP A 257 -46.05 22.74 -2.72
C ASP A 257 -46.97 22.11 -3.78
N LEU A 258 -46.51 21.05 -4.45
CA LEU A 258 -47.32 20.28 -5.41
C LEU A 258 -48.56 19.67 -4.76
N LYS A 259 -48.43 19.09 -3.54
CA LYS A 259 -49.57 18.56 -2.77
C LYS A 259 -50.59 19.64 -2.42
N TYR A 260 -50.11 20.85 -2.05
CA TYR A 260 -50.98 22.00 -1.82
C TYR A 260 -51.71 22.45 -3.08
N TYR A 261 -51.03 22.54 -4.23
CA TYR A 261 -51.65 22.90 -5.52
C TYR A 261 -52.63 21.81 -6.00
N ALA A 262 -52.29 20.53 -5.84
CA ALA A 262 -53.16 19.41 -6.19
C ALA A 262 -54.47 19.42 -5.41
N LEU A 263 -54.41 19.70 -4.09
CA LEU A 263 -55.64 19.83 -3.24
C LEU A 263 -56.51 21.03 -3.57
N LYS A 264 -55.94 22.07 -4.20
CA LYS A 264 -56.64 23.26 -4.59
C LYS A 264 -57.23 23.21 -6.02
N SER A 265 -56.78 22.24 -6.83
CA SER A 265 -57.22 22.05 -8.25
C SER A 265 -58.51 21.27 -8.28
N LYS A 266 -59.55 21.83 -8.98
CA LYS A 266 -60.90 21.23 -9.18
C LYS A 266 -60.96 20.19 -10.31
N ASN A 267 -59.85 19.80 -10.93
CA ASN A 267 -59.83 18.94 -12.12
C ASN A 267 -59.37 17.52 -11.78
N GLU A 268 -60.31 16.57 -11.65
CA GLU A 268 -60.08 15.18 -11.14
C GLU A 268 -59.09 14.36 -12.01
N LYS A 269 -59.02 14.60 -13.33
CA LYS A 269 -58.20 13.80 -14.22
C LYS A 269 -56.69 14.11 -14.08
N ASN A 270 -56.35 15.38 -13.92
CA ASN A 270 -54.99 15.83 -13.67
C ASN A 270 -54.56 15.54 -12.22
N LEU A 271 -55.52 15.46 -11.28
CA LEU A 271 -55.29 15.17 -9.87
C LEU A 271 -54.79 13.73 -9.68
N ASN A 272 -55.41 12.76 -10.40
CA ASN A 272 -55.04 11.35 -10.24
C ASN A 272 -53.67 11.03 -10.84
N GLU A 273 -53.30 11.71 -11.96
CA GLU A 273 -51.94 11.58 -12.54
C GLU A 273 -50.85 12.23 -11.69
N LEU A 274 -51.18 13.40 -11.10
CA LEU A 274 -50.32 14.08 -10.13
C LEU A 274 -50.17 13.27 -8.81
N ILE A 275 -51.27 12.68 -8.32
CA ILE A 275 -51.25 11.82 -7.13
C ILE A 275 -50.50 10.53 -7.40
N ALA A 276 -50.58 9.94 -8.60
CA ALA A 276 -49.79 8.76 -8.98
C ALA A 276 -48.29 9.07 -9.03
N ASN A 277 -47.91 10.22 -9.58
CA ASN A 277 -46.54 10.70 -9.58
C ASN A 277 -46.04 11.07 -8.16
N ILE A 278 -46.90 11.65 -7.32
CA ILE A 278 -46.60 11.93 -5.90
C ILE A 278 -46.46 10.63 -5.10
N LYS A 279 -47.27 9.60 -5.36
CA LYS A 279 -47.16 8.29 -4.71
C LYS A 279 -45.83 7.57 -5.04
N LEU A 280 -45.26 7.83 -6.20
CA LEU A 280 -43.92 7.33 -6.52
C LEU A 280 -42.83 7.98 -5.67
N TYR A 281 -43.07 9.21 -5.19
CA TYR A 281 -42.19 9.93 -4.26
C TYR A 281 -42.60 9.76 -2.76
N ASP A 282 -43.88 9.38 -2.49
CA ASP A 282 -44.33 9.04 -1.13
C ASP A 282 -43.79 7.68 -0.64
N ALA A 283 -43.03 6.96 -1.49
CA ALA A 283 -42.22 5.81 -1.09
C ALA A 283 -40.98 6.23 -0.28
N GLN A 284 -41.06 7.33 0.47
CA GLN A 284 -40.04 7.67 1.46
C GLN A 284 -39.98 6.54 2.51
N ILE A 285 -38.84 5.89 2.58
CA ILE A 285 -38.57 4.93 3.63
C ILE A 285 -38.42 5.72 4.93
N GLN A 286 -39.27 5.47 5.88
CA GLN A 286 -39.25 6.11 7.20
C GLN A 286 -38.85 5.07 8.26
N THR A 287 -37.56 5.05 8.58
CA THR A 287 -37.01 4.15 9.61
C THR A 287 -36.95 4.78 10.99
N GLY A 288 -37.13 6.09 11.06
CA GLY A 288 -36.97 6.88 12.29
C GLY A 288 -35.53 7.40 12.50
N ASN A 289 -34.67 7.23 11.51
CA ASN A 289 -33.33 7.84 11.45
C ASN A 289 -33.16 8.58 10.13
N ARG A 290 -32.94 9.90 10.19
CA ARG A 290 -32.90 10.76 9.02
C ARG A 290 -31.82 10.38 7.99
N ALA A 291 -30.61 10.01 8.46
CA ALA A 291 -29.52 9.63 7.58
C ALA A 291 -29.82 8.32 6.87
N LEU A 292 -30.37 7.35 7.58
CA LEU A 292 -30.80 6.08 6.99
C LEU A 292 -31.95 6.28 6.01
N ASP A 293 -32.91 7.13 6.31
CA ASP A 293 -34.02 7.46 5.41
C ASP A 293 -33.53 8.06 4.08
N VAL A 294 -32.54 8.96 4.13
CA VAL A 294 -31.92 9.57 2.95
C VAL A 294 -31.26 8.53 2.07
N ILE A 295 -30.35 7.72 2.61
CA ILE A 295 -29.61 6.73 1.82
C ILE A 295 -30.52 5.63 1.27
N LEU A 296 -31.45 5.12 2.07
CA LEU A 296 -32.39 4.09 1.62
C LEU A 296 -33.32 4.60 0.52
N THR A 297 -33.74 5.84 0.58
CA THR A 297 -34.55 6.45 -0.49
C THR A 297 -33.75 6.61 -1.78
N GLU A 298 -32.50 7.06 -1.69
CA GLU A 298 -31.58 7.17 -2.84
C GLU A 298 -31.34 5.81 -3.49
N GLU A 299 -30.99 4.80 -2.69
CA GLU A 299 -30.70 3.45 -3.16
C GLU A 299 -31.95 2.76 -3.73
N ASN A 300 -33.10 2.95 -3.10
CA ASN A 300 -34.37 2.44 -3.63
C ASN A 300 -34.70 3.04 -4.99
N LEU A 301 -34.44 4.34 -5.21
CA LEU A 301 -34.61 4.99 -6.50
C LEU A 301 -33.64 4.43 -7.56
N LYS A 302 -32.36 4.20 -7.20
CA LYS A 302 -31.39 3.56 -8.10
C LYS A 302 -31.82 2.15 -8.50
N CYS A 303 -32.29 1.37 -7.52
CA CYS A 303 -32.83 0.02 -7.75
C CYS A 303 -34.04 0.04 -8.68
N TYR A 304 -35.01 0.94 -8.43
CA TYR A 304 -36.21 1.11 -9.25
C TYR A 304 -35.85 1.45 -10.72
N GLN A 305 -34.93 2.40 -10.95
CA GLN A 305 -34.48 2.77 -12.30
C GLN A 305 -33.84 1.61 -13.06
N LYS A 306 -33.27 0.63 -12.35
CA LYS A 306 -32.60 -0.55 -12.92
C LYS A 306 -33.45 -1.82 -12.88
N ASP A 307 -34.74 -1.70 -12.49
CA ASP A 307 -35.66 -2.81 -12.37
C ASP A 307 -35.17 -3.91 -11.41
N VAL A 308 -34.54 -3.49 -10.28
CA VAL A 308 -34.07 -4.33 -9.17
C VAL A 308 -34.99 -4.12 -7.98
N ARG A 309 -35.32 -5.22 -7.27
CA ARG A 309 -36.15 -5.15 -6.06
C ARG A 309 -35.29 -4.93 -4.82
N LEU A 310 -35.55 -3.87 -4.06
CA LEU A 310 -34.97 -3.66 -2.72
C LEU A 310 -36.03 -3.98 -1.65
N SER A 311 -35.79 -5.01 -0.86
CA SER A 311 -36.62 -5.37 0.30
C SER A 311 -35.93 -4.88 1.59
N CYS A 312 -36.53 -3.92 2.26
CA CYS A 312 -35.94 -3.29 3.43
C CYS A 312 -36.83 -3.41 4.67
N MET A 313 -36.26 -3.91 5.76
CA MET A 313 -36.87 -3.89 7.10
C MET A 313 -35.85 -3.29 8.07
N ALA A 314 -36.02 -2.01 8.40
CA ALA A 314 -35.00 -1.29 9.17
C ALA A 314 -35.61 -0.49 10.35
N ASP A 315 -35.12 -0.76 11.56
CA ASP A 315 -35.30 0.09 12.72
C ASP A 315 -34.16 1.12 12.80
N GLY A 316 -34.40 2.31 12.25
CA GLY A 316 -33.39 3.39 12.21
C GLY A 316 -33.05 3.94 13.62
N LYS A 317 -33.94 3.79 14.60
CA LYS A 317 -33.64 4.20 15.96
C LYS A 317 -32.57 3.32 16.62
N ALA A 318 -32.46 2.06 16.16
CA ALA A 318 -31.48 1.12 16.68
C ALA A 318 -30.03 1.57 16.39
N ILE A 319 -29.79 2.33 15.30
CA ILE A 319 -28.46 2.83 14.88
C ILE A 319 -28.22 4.31 15.23
N ALA A 320 -29.06 4.90 16.11
CA ALA A 320 -28.92 6.31 16.48
C ALA A 320 -27.65 6.65 17.27
N PHE A 321 -26.84 5.65 17.62
CA PHE A 321 -25.52 5.80 18.24
C PHE A 321 -24.43 6.15 17.20
N MET A 322 -24.69 5.95 15.92
CA MET A 322 -23.74 6.27 14.83
C MET A 322 -23.92 7.72 14.37
N GLU A 323 -22.83 8.31 13.87
CA GLU A 323 -22.86 9.60 13.20
C GLU A 323 -23.63 9.50 11.86
N GLU A 324 -24.38 10.54 11.50
CA GLU A 324 -25.20 10.57 10.28
C GLU A 324 -24.38 10.25 9.01
N THR A 325 -23.16 10.80 8.92
CA THR A 325 -22.25 10.58 7.80
C THR A 325 -21.81 9.13 7.71
N ASP A 326 -21.53 8.49 8.85
CA ASP A 326 -21.08 7.09 8.89
C ASP A 326 -22.21 6.13 8.52
N ILE A 327 -23.45 6.42 8.94
CA ILE A 327 -24.64 5.68 8.51
C ILE A 327 -24.75 5.72 6.98
N TYR A 328 -24.65 6.91 6.39
CA TYR A 328 -24.73 7.09 4.94
C TYR A 328 -23.64 6.29 4.20
N ILE A 329 -22.39 6.39 4.67
CA ILE A 329 -21.25 5.67 4.09
C ILE A 329 -21.40 4.15 4.23
N LEU A 330 -21.81 3.68 5.40
CA LEU A 330 -21.96 2.25 5.69
C LEU A 330 -23.00 1.60 4.78
N PHE A 331 -24.22 2.15 4.81
CA PHE A 331 -25.33 1.60 4.03
C PHE A 331 -25.18 1.82 2.54
N GLY A 332 -24.63 2.95 2.11
CA GLY A 332 -24.30 3.21 0.72
C GLY A 332 -23.33 2.18 0.15
N ASN A 333 -22.22 1.92 0.85
CA ASN A 333 -21.26 0.90 0.40
C ASN A 333 -21.84 -0.51 0.36
N MET A 334 -22.71 -0.87 1.33
CA MET A 334 -23.36 -2.17 1.35
C MET A 334 -24.31 -2.34 0.16
N LEU A 335 -25.18 -1.35 -0.06
CA LEU A 335 -26.23 -1.41 -1.09
C LEU A 335 -25.67 -1.22 -2.51
N ASP A 336 -24.71 -0.32 -2.71
CA ASP A 336 -24.02 -0.18 -4.01
C ASP A 336 -23.31 -1.49 -4.41
N ASN A 337 -22.63 -2.17 -3.47
CA ASN A 337 -22.01 -3.48 -3.73
C ASN A 337 -23.05 -4.54 -4.11
N ALA A 338 -24.17 -4.58 -3.38
CA ALA A 338 -25.26 -5.50 -3.66
C ALA A 338 -25.89 -5.23 -5.03
N LEU A 339 -26.15 -3.96 -5.36
CA LEU A 339 -26.71 -3.55 -6.63
C LEU A 339 -25.80 -3.91 -7.82
N GLU A 340 -24.49 -3.67 -7.69
CA GLU A 340 -23.53 -4.08 -8.71
C GLU A 340 -23.50 -5.59 -8.93
N ALA A 341 -23.66 -6.38 -7.88
CA ALA A 341 -23.65 -7.83 -7.96
C ALA A 341 -24.90 -8.36 -8.68
N VAL A 342 -26.09 -7.91 -8.29
CA VAL A 342 -27.35 -8.41 -8.87
C VAL A 342 -27.55 -7.96 -10.33
N LEU A 343 -26.98 -6.83 -10.74
CA LEU A 343 -27.02 -6.37 -12.12
C LEU A 343 -26.21 -7.26 -13.09
N LYS A 344 -25.31 -8.09 -12.60
CA LYS A 344 -24.55 -9.07 -13.38
C LYS A 344 -25.30 -10.38 -13.60
N LEU A 345 -26.45 -10.57 -12.93
CA LEU A 345 -27.26 -11.77 -13.03
C LEU A 345 -28.14 -11.72 -14.26
N PRO A 346 -28.19 -12.82 -15.05
CA PRO A 346 -29.08 -12.91 -16.21
C PRO A 346 -30.56 -13.09 -15.80
N GLU A 347 -30.82 -13.65 -14.62
CA GLU A 347 -32.15 -14.01 -14.14
C GLU A 347 -32.77 -12.85 -13.38
N LYS A 348 -33.85 -12.25 -13.92
CA LYS A 348 -34.56 -11.12 -13.32
C LYS A 348 -35.13 -11.43 -11.94
N ASP A 349 -35.62 -12.64 -11.72
CA ASP A 349 -36.22 -13.06 -10.44
C ASP A 349 -35.18 -13.09 -9.29
N LYS A 350 -33.89 -13.24 -9.62
CA LYS A 350 -32.77 -13.18 -8.66
C LYS A 350 -32.22 -11.77 -8.45
N GLN A 351 -32.70 -10.77 -9.21
CA GLN A 351 -32.26 -9.38 -9.05
C GLN A 351 -32.98 -8.71 -7.88
N ASN A 352 -32.73 -9.21 -6.67
CA ASN A 352 -33.25 -8.62 -5.46
C ASN A 352 -32.14 -8.45 -4.40
N ILE A 353 -32.36 -7.47 -3.53
CA ILE A 353 -31.49 -7.12 -2.40
C ILE A 353 -32.34 -7.10 -1.15
N THR A 354 -31.88 -7.73 -0.08
CA THR A 354 -32.53 -7.73 1.22
C THR A 354 -31.68 -6.99 2.23
N LEU A 355 -32.24 -5.98 2.91
CA LEU A 355 -31.62 -5.27 4.00
C LEU A 355 -32.46 -5.38 5.27
N THR A 356 -31.83 -5.80 6.37
CA THR A 356 -32.47 -5.87 7.69
C THR A 356 -31.63 -5.14 8.72
N VAL A 357 -32.24 -4.26 9.51
CA VAL A 357 -31.63 -3.57 10.65
C VAL A 357 -32.54 -3.79 11.86
N ILE A 358 -32.08 -4.56 12.83
CA ILE A 358 -32.88 -4.92 14.02
C ILE A 358 -32.07 -4.80 15.31
N ARG A 359 -32.72 -4.39 16.37
CA ARG A 359 -32.17 -4.44 17.72
C ARG A 359 -32.53 -5.75 18.39
N GLN A 360 -31.53 -6.47 18.89
CA GLN A 360 -31.67 -7.72 19.62
C GLN A 360 -31.01 -7.57 21.01
N GLY A 361 -31.78 -7.15 22.00
CA GLY A 361 -31.26 -6.92 23.35
C GLY A 361 -30.22 -5.81 23.39
N CYS A 362 -28.99 -6.17 23.75
CA CYS A 362 -27.83 -5.27 23.82
C CYS A 362 -27.03 -5.18 22.51
N TYR A 363 -27.50 -5.76 21.41
CA TYR A 363 -26.83 -5.73 20.09
C TYR A 363 -27.79 -5.17 19.04
N VAL A 364 -27.20 -4.52 18.05
CA VAL A 364 -27.85 -4.18 16.77
C VAL A 364 -27.23 -5.04 15.68
N LYS A 365 -28.10 -5.78 14.98
CA LYS A 365 -27.70 -6.55 13.79
C LYS A 365 -28.12 -5.80 12.53
N VAL A 366 -27.16 -5.63 11.61
CA VAL A 366 -27.40 -5.19 10.24
C VAL A 366 -27.07 -6.36 9.33
N HIS A 367 -28.02 -6.74 8.46
CA HIS A 367 -27.85 -7.83 7.50
C HIS A 367 -28.19 -7.30 6.11
N CYS A 368 -27.29 -7.49 5.16
CA CYS A 368 -27.51 -7.21 3.76
C CYS A 368 -27.16 -8.43 2.92
N GLU A 369 -28.12 -8.90 2.12
CA GLU A 369 -27.99 -10.10 1.29
C GLU A 369 -28.40 -9.82 -0.14
N ASN A 370 -27.69 -10.41 -1.08
CA ASN A 370 -27.99 -10.38 -2.51
C ASN A 370 -27.55 -11.68 -3.21
N TYR A 371 -28.19 -11.99 -4.34
CA TYR A 371 -27.72 -13.08 -5.20
C TYR A 371 -26.44 -12.72 -5.95
N VAL A 372 -25.62 -13.71 -6.26
CA VAL A 372 -24.37 -13.58 -7.02
C VAL A 372 -24.25 -14.65 -8.08
N ASN A 373 -23.62 -14.32 -9.21
CA ASN A 373 -23.34 -15.29 -10.28
C ASN A 373 -22.10 -16.15 -10.00
N GLN A 374 -21.10 -15.54 -9.35
CA GLN A 374 -19.86 -16.22 -8.94
C GLN A 374 -19.46 -15.68 -7.58
N LEU A 375 -19.07 -16.57 -6.69
CA LEU A 375 -18.57 -16.19 -5.37
C LEU A 375 -17.22 -15.45 -5.53
N PRO A 376 -17.04 -14.31 -4.85
CA PRO A 376 -15.76 -13.63 -4.85
C PRO A 376 -14.72 -14.45 -4.08
N GLU A 377 -13.49 -14.51 -4.57
CA GLU A 377 -12.37 -15.04 -3.80
C GLU A 377 -12.15 -14.17 -2.55
N LEU A 378 -11.99 -14.81 -1.41
CA LEU A 378 -11.72 -14.11 -0.15
C LEU A 378 -10.22 -14.12 0.14
N GLN A 379 -9.65 -12.94 0.40
CA GLN A 379 -8.31 -12.78 0.93
C GLN A 379 -8.39 -12.03 2.25
N ASP A 380 -7.83 -12.58 3.32
CA ASP A 380 -7.94 -12.06 4.70
C ASP A 380 -9.40 -11.82 5.15
N GLY A 381 -10.32 -12.69 4.70
CA GLY A 381 -11.75 -12.60 5.00
C GLY A 381 -12.49 -11.46 4.28
N LEU A 382 -11.87 -10.83 3.28
CA LEU A 382 -12.48 -9.81 2.42
C LEU A 382 -12.56 -10.28 0.97
N PRO A 383 -13.64 -9.94 0.24
CA PRO A 383 -13.76 -10.27 -1.17
C PRO A 383 -12.73 -9.52 -2.00
N MET A 384 -12.05 -10.23 -2.89
CA MET A 384 -11.17 -9.62 -3.88
C MET A 384 -12.00 -8.92 -4.95
N THR A 385 -11.57 -7.72 -5.33
CA THR A 385 -12.23 -6.98 -6.41
C THR A 385 -12.00 -7.63 -7.76
N SER A 386 -13.09 -7.86 -8.51
CA SER A 386 -13.05 -8.39 -9.86
C SER A 386 -12.78 -7.33 -10.95
N LYS A 387 -12.65 -6.06 -10.57
CA LYS A 387 -12.46 -4.94 -11.53
C LYS A 387 -10.99 -4.79 -11.93
N ALA A 388 -10.75 -4.51 -13.22
CA ALA A 388 -9.41 -4.37 -13.80
C ALA A 388 -8.57 -3.24 -13.17
N ASP A 389 -9.22 -2.23 -12.59
CA ASP A 389 -8.57 -1.08 -11.96
C ASP A 389 -8.47 -1.29 -10.44
N LYS A 390 -7.50 -2.11 -10.03
CA LYS A 390 -7.24 -2.46 -8.62
C LYS A 390 -6.88 -1.26 -7.72
N GLN A 391 -6.61 -0.09 -8.29
CA GLN A 391 -6.20 1.10 -7.53
C GLN A 391 -7.37 1.94 -7.02
N ILE A 392 -8.56 1.80 -7.61
CA ILE A 392 -9.75 2.61 -7.26
C ILE A 392 -10.87 1.75 -6.67
N HIS A 393 -10.88 0.42 -6.89
CA HIS A 393 -11.93 -0.50 -6.46
C HIS A 393 -11.46 -1.50 -5.40
N GLY A 394 -12.33 -1.89 -4.49
CA GLY A 394 -12.05 -2.77 -3.35
C GLY A 394 -12.05 -2.04 -2.00
N PHE A 395 -12.33 -0.73 -1.99
CA PHE A 395 -12.37 0.06 -0.75
C PHE A 395 -13.74 0.02 -0.05
N GLY A 396 -14.82 -0.32 -0.76
CA GLY A 396 -16.16 -0.37 -0.16
C GLY A 396 -16.25 -1.30 1.04
N VAL A 397 -15.81 -2.55 0.89
CA VAL A 397 -15.84 -3.53 2.00
C VAL A 397 -14.80 -3.20 3.07
N LYS A 398 -13.64 -2.64 2.71
CA LYS A 398 -12.67 -2.13 3.68
C LYS A 398 -13.23 -0.96 4.48
N SER A 399 -13.98 -0.06 3.85
CA SER A 399 -14.68 1.05 4.53
C SER A 399 -15.74 0.54 5.48
N ILE A 400 -16.54 -0.48 5.10
CA ILE A 400 -17.52 -1.14 5.97
C ILE A 400 -16.82 -1.71 7.20
N ARG A 401 -15.69 -2.42 7.05
CA ARG A 401 -14.91 -2.99 8.16
C ARG A 401 -14.41 -1.89 9.10
N LEU A 402 -13.80 -0.83 8.58
CA LEU A 402 -13.30 0.28 9.40
C LEU A 402 -14.40 0.97 10.19
N LEU A 403 -15.58 1.15 9.58
CA LEU A 403 -16.74 1.71 10.28
C LEU A 403 -17.28 0.75 11.33
N ALA A 404 -17.32 -0.56 11.05
CA ALA A 404 -17.68 -1.55 12.06
C ALA A 404 -16.73 -1.48 13.26
N GLU A 405 -15.43 -1.44 13.04
CA GLU A 405 -14.40 -1.31 14.07
C GLU A 405 -14.52 0.01 14.86
N LYS A 406 -14.81 1.15 14.19
CA LYS A 406 -15.05 2.46 14.84
C LYS A 406 -16.14 2.39 15.93
N TYR A 407 -17.16 1.57 15.70
CA TYR A 407 -18.29 1.40 16.64
C TYR A 407 -18.21 0.09 17.43
N ALA A 408 -17.01 -0.47 17.63
CA ALA A 408 -16.75 -1.72 18.32
C ALA A 408 -17.58 -2.90 17.81
N GLY A 409 -18.00 -2.86 16.55
CA GLY A 409 -18.80 -3.89 15.90
C GLY A 409 -17.94 -4.97 15.26
N MET A 410 -18.59 -6.09 14.99
CA MET A 410 -18.00 -7.22 14.24
C MET A 410 -18.64 -7.32 12.87
N ILE A 411 -17.81 -7.66 11.86
CA ILE A 411 -18.25 -7.95 10.49
C ILE A 411 -18.07 -9.43 10.21
N SER A 412 -19.11 -10.06 9.63
CA SER A 412 -19.04 -11.40 9.07
C SER A 412 -19.51 -11.38 7.63
N ILE A 413 -18.75 -12.00 6.74
CA ILE A 413 -19.08 -12.14 5.34
C ILE A 413 -19.33 -13.61 5.06
N MET A 414 -20.54 -13.93 4.65
CA MET A 414 -20.97 -15.33 4.44
C MET A 414 -21.40 -15.51 2.98
N PRO A 415 -20.51 -16.00 2.11
CA PRO A 415 -20.90 -16.46 0.78
C PRO A 415 -21.54 -17.85 0.90
N THR A 416 -22.69 -18.04 0.25
CA THR A 416 -23.31 -19.35 0.01
C THR A 416 -23.23 -19.68 -1.49
N GLU A 417 -23.79 -20.79 -1.94
CA GLU A 417 -23.68 -21.17 -3.37
C GLU A 417 -24.21 -20.07 -4.33
N ASP A 418 -25.31 -19.42 -3.97
CA ASP A 418 -26.03 -18.45 -4.82
C ASP A 418 -26.09 -17.05 -4.23
N THR A 419 -25.78 -16.84 -2.95
CA THR A 419 -25.95 -15.57 -2.27
C THR A 419 -24.68 -15.10 -1.59
N PHE A 420 -24.58 -13.80 -1.43
CA PHE A 420 -23.53 -13.13 -0.70
C PHE A 420 -24.17 -12.26 0.37
N SER A 421 -23.78 -12.44 1.63
CA SER A 421 -24.29 -11.65 2.74
C SER A 421 -23.18 -11.00 3.54
N ILE A 422 -23.48 -9.79 4.01
CA ILE A 422 -22.68 -9.04 5.00
C ILE A 422 -23.52 -8.89 6.26
N ASP A 423 -23.05 -9.43 7.35
CA ASP A 423 -23.60 -9.28 8.68
C ASP A 423 -22.71 -8.38 9.52
N LEU A 424 -23.30 -7.35 10.13
CA LEU A 424 -22.65 -6.48 11.10
C LEU A 424 -23.38 -6.59 12.43
N VAL A 425 -22.63 -6.69 13.53
CA VAL A 425 -23.18 -6.74 14.89
C VAL A 425 -22.50 -5.68 15.73
N PHE A 426 -23.28 -4.75 16.28
CA PHE A 426 -22.81 -3.63 17.10
C PHE A 426 -23.29 -3.78 18.53
N PRO A 427 -22.41 -3.69 19.56
CA PRO A 427 -22.80 -3.66 20.97
C PRO A 427 -23.34 -2.27 21.33
N VAL A 428 -24.61 -2.17 21.72
CA VAL A 428 -25.26 -0.88 22.04
C VAL A 428 -25.07 -0.49 23.52
N GLY A 429 -24.95 -1.46 24.42
CA GLY A 429 -24.82 -1.20 25.85
C GLY A 429 -23.47 -0.63 26.31
N GLN A 430 -22.38 -0.92 25.58
CA GLN A 430 -21.04 -0.39 25.86
C GLN A 430 -20.81 1.01 25.25
N TYR A 431 -21.38 1.27 24.09
CA TYR A 431 -21.19 2.53 23.40
C TYR A 431 -21.85 3.71 24.08
N ASP A 432 -23.07 3.48 24.66
CA ASP A 432 -23.80 4.51 25.42
C ASP A 432 -23.10 4.86 26.74
N ALA A 433 -22.29 3.96 27.30
CA ALA A 433 -21.54 4.19 28.54
C ALA A 433 -20.24 4.98 28.31
N ASP A 434 -19.55 4.73 27.20
CA ASP A 434 -18.25 5.35 26.89
C ASP A 434 -18.40 6.70 26.16
N HIS A 435 -19.56 6.95 25.52
CA HIS A 435 -19.82 8.15 24.73
C HIS A 435 -21.19 8.76 25.10
N PRO A 436 -21.31 9.39 26.28
CA PRO A 436 -22.57 10.04 26.66
C PRO A 436 -22.88 11.17 25.66
N LYS A 437 -24.07 11.10 25.04
CA LYS A 437 -24.55 12.14 24.12
C LYS A 437 -24.37 13.50 24.77
N LYS A 438 -23.62 14.41 24.14
CA LYS A 438 -23.66 15.83 24.47
C LYS A 438 -25.10 16.28 24.28
N THR A 439 -25.81 16.45 25.39
CA THR A 439 -27.12 17.09 25.41
C THR A 439 -26.92 18.51 24.89
N GLU A 440 -27.37 18.79 23.68
CA GLU A 440 -27.56 20.15 23.23
C GLU A 440 -28.62 20.77 24.15
N THR A 441 -28.15 21.63 25.03
CA THR A 441 -29.00 22.55 25.80
C THR A 441 -29.58 23.57 24.81
N VAL A 442 -30.88 23.57 24.68
CA VAL A 442 -31.73 24.51 23.94
C VAL A 442 -31.42 25.94 24.35
#